data_c5087e6bb4eb8c980063ea4ad8dea6d9
#
_entry.id   c5087e6bb4eb8c980063ea4ad8dea6d9
#
_cell.length_a   1.000
_cell.length_b   1.000
_cell.length_c   1.000
_cell.angle_alpha   90.00
_cell.angle_beta   90.00
_cell.angle_gamma   90.00
#
_symmetry.space_group_name_H-M   'P 1'
#
loop_
_entity.id
_entity.type
_entity.pdbx_description
1 polymer ?
#
loop_
_entity_poly.entity_id
_entity_poly.type
_entity_poly.pdbx_seq_one_letter_code
_entity_poly.pdbx_strand_id
1 'polypeptide(L)'
;MNRAGANGKRQMPASIAAPRLVLLLCVLALLLIGFVMVYSASSIKAISEGKSAAHFLLNQLLYAGAGVLAALVLWKLIPLKVWKGPLLWVVLAFAVLLLGATALVGDELNGAKRWLPITTSIGIQPSEFAKVAFILAAARIVSDMREGRSDWKALSVEIALVVVPLLGLVFK
;
A
#
# COMPACT_ATOMS: atom_id res chain seq x y z
N MET A 1 47.89 -22.77 6.97
CA MET A 1 46.65 -22.98 6.15
C MET A 1 45.51 -23.19 7.13
N ASN A 2 44.73 -22.17 7.37
CA ASN A 2 43.49 -22.30 8.16
C ASN A 2 42.41 -21.37 7.60
N ARG A 3 41.59 -21.90 6.69
CA ARG A 3 40.40 -21.21 6.17
C ARG A 3 39.24 -21.55 7.09
N ALA A 4 39.12 -20.83 8.19
CA ALA A 4 37.89 -20.84 8.99
C ALA A 4 36.82 -20.07 8.24
N GLY A 5 35.78 -20.77 7.80
CA GLY A 5 34.63 -20.22 7.07
C GLY A 5 33.89 -19.19 7.89
N ALA A 6 34.01 -17.94 7.49
CA ALA A 6 33.20 -16.84 8.00
C ALA A 6 31.79 -16.90 7.36
N ASN A 7 30.94 -17.77 7.89
CA ASN A 7 29.49 -17.72 7.64
C ASN A 7 28.92 -16.63 8.52
N GLY A 8 29.36 -15.40 8.29
CA GLY A 8 28.86 -14.20 8.95
C GLY A 8 27.50 -13.86 8.38
N LYS A 9 26.42 -14.30 9.04
CA LYS A 9 25.09 -13.66 8.88
C LYS A 9 25.33 -12.17 9.01
N ARG A 10 25.21 -11.42 7.92
CA ARG A 10 25.28 -9.94 7.93
C ARG A 10 24.22 -9.44 8.90
N GLN A 11 24.59 -9.16 10.12
CA GLN A 11 23.74 -8.51 11.09
C GLN A 11 23.43 -7.10 10.52
N MET A 12 22.15 -6.80 10.35
CA MET A 12 21.77 -5.46 9.93
C MET A 12 22.23 -4.45 10.99
N PRO A 13 22.85 -3.34 10.58
CA PRO A 13 23.21 -2.30 11.53
C PRO A 13 21.99 -1.83 12.31
N ALA A 14 22.14 -1.62 13.61
CA ALA A 14 21.07 -1.21 14.52
C ALA A 14 20.31 0.04 14.05
N SER A 15 20.99 0.94 13.35
CA SER A 15 20.40 2.15 12.72
C SER A 15 19.31 1.85 11.70
N ILE A 16 19.30 0.64 11.10
CA ILE A 16 18.29 0.23 10.11
C ILE A 16 17.26 -0.73 10.73
N ALA A 17 17.67 -1.50 11.74
CA ALA A 17 16.80 -2.48 12.38
C ALA A 17 15.73 -1.81 13.25
N ALA A 18 16.07 -0.77 14.01
CA ALA A 18 15.15 -0.08 14.91
C ALA A 18 13.95 0.55 14.17
N PRO A 19 14.09 1.38 13.13
CA PRO A 19 12.94 1.96 12.45
C PRO A 19 12.06 0.90 11.75
N ARG A 20 12.63 -0.20 11.27
CA ARG A 20 11.85 -1.31 10.71
C ARG A 20 10.99 -2.00 11.76
N LEU A 21 11.54 -2.25 12.95
CA LEU A 21 10.81 -2.86 14.05
C LEU A 21 9.66 -1.96 14.50
N VAL A 22 9.92 -0.67 14.68
CA VAL A 22 8.89 0.32 15.05
C VAL A 22 7.76 0.32 14.02
N LEU A 23 8.09 0.35 12.72
CA LEU A 23 7.08 0.33 11.65
C LEU A 23 6.24 -0.95 11.70
N LEU A 24 6.86 -2.12 11.87
CA LEU A 24 6.14 -3.38 11.99
C LEU A 24 5.23 -3.42 13.22
N LEU A 25 5.70 -2.92 14.36
CA LEU A 25 4.89 -2.84 15.58
C LEU A 25 3.70 -1.88 15.40
N CYS A 26 3.89 -0.74 14.75
CA CYS A 26 2.81 0.18 14.43
C CYS A 26 1.76 -0.47 13.51
N VAL A 27 2.19 -1.16 12.45
CA VAL A 27 1.28 -1.86 11.54
C VAL A 27 0.50 -2.95 12.28
N LEU A 28 1.18 -3.74 13.11
CA LEU A 28 0.53 -4.78 13.91
C LEU A 28 -0.48 -4.21 14.90
N ALA A 29 -0.12 -3.13 15.60
CA ALA A 29 -1.03 -2.46 16.54
C ALA A 29 -2.28 -1.92 15.81
N LEU A 30 -2.10 -1.26 14.67
CA LEU A 30 -3.22 -0.77 13.86
C LEU A 30 -4.11 -1.90 13.34
N LEU A 31 -3.54 -3.02 12.93
CA LEU A 31 -4.30 -4.22 12.53
C LEU A 31 -5.14 -4.76 13.67
N LEU A 32 -4.56 -4.91 14.86
CA LEU A 32 -5.28 -5.41 16.04
C LEU A 32 -6.41 -4.48 16.45
N ILE A 33 -6.15 -3.16 16.50
CA ILE A 33 -7.20 -2.16 16.75
C ILE A 33 -8.29 -2.25 15.68
N GLY A 34 -7.92 -2.39 14.41
CA GLY A 34 -8.85 -2.55 13.30
C GLY A 34 -9.76 -3.77 13.46
N PHE A 35 -9.24 -4.92 13.88
CA PHE A 35 -10.05 -6.12 14.13
C PHE A 35 -11.06 -5.92 15.25
N VAL A 36 -10.64 -5.30 16.36
CA VAL A 36 -11.53 -4.99 17.48
C VAL A 36 -12.63 -4.02 17.05
N MET A 37 -12.27 -2.97 16.32
CA MET A 37 -13.22 -1.95 15.85
C MET A 37 -14.21 -2.53 14.83
N VAL A 38 -13.76 -3.36 13.88
CA VAL A 38 -14.65 -4.03 12.91
C VAL A 38 -15.62 -4.96 13.63
N TYR A 39 -15.15 -5.75 14.58
CA TYR A 39 -16.03 -6.62 15.37
C TYR A 39 -17.07 -5.82 16.14
N SER A 40 -16.64 -4.79 16.86
CA SER A 40 -17.53 -3.96 17.69
C SER A 40 -18.58 -3.22 16.85
N ALA A 41 -18.16 -2.59 15.75
CA ALA A 41 -19.06 -1.79 14.93
C ALA A 41 -20.02 -2.62 14.06
N SER A 42 -19.60 -3.83 13.64
CA SER A 42 -20.35 -4.63 12.66
C SER A 42 -21.12 -5.78 13.26
N SER A 43 -20.94 -6.10 14.53
CA SER A 43 -21.60 -7.24 15.17
C SER A 43 -23.14 -7.12 15.17
N ILE A 44 -23.67 -5.95 15.51
CA ILE A 44 -25.10 -5.67 15.51
C ILE A 44 -25.69 -5.78 14.10
N LYS A 45 -25.00 -5.21 13.11
CA LYS A 45 -25.40 -5.28 11.71
C LYS A 45 -25.41 -6.72 11.20
N ALA A 46 -24.38 -7.52 11.52
CA ALA A 46 -24.33 -8.92 11.14
C ALA A 46 -25.54 -9.70 11.68
N ILE A 47 -25.88 -9.51 12.95
CA ILE A 47 -27.03 -10.17 13.59
C ILE A 47 -28.35 -9.74 12.94
N SER A 48 -28.53 -8.45 12.65
CA SER A 48 -29.74 -7.94 11.97
C SER A 48 -29.92 -8.50 10.56
N GLU A 49 -28.82 -8.87 9.89
CA GLU A 49 -28.82 -9.55 8.60
C GLU A 49 -28.93 -11.09 8.70
N GLY A 50 -29.16 -11.64 9.90
CA GLY A 50 -29.24 -13.09 10.13
C GLY A 50 -27.89 -13.81 10.02
N LYS A 51 -26.78 -13.08 10.11
CA LYS A 51 -25.40 -13.61 10.05
C LYS A 51 -24.80 -13.75 11.45
N SER A 52 -23.70 -14.51 11.54
CA SER A 52 -22.92 -14.57 12.78
C SER A 52 -22.37 -13.18 13.15
N ALA A 53 -22.35 -12.83 14.44
CA ALA A 53 -21.74 -11.59 14.94
C ALA A 53 -20.28 -11.39 14.48
N ALA A 54 -19.55 -12.49 14.25
CA ALA A 54 -18.17 -12.49 13.79
C ALA A 54 -18.02 -12.48 12.25
N HIS A 55 -19.12 -12.45 11.49
CA HIS A 55 -19.06 -12.59 10.02
C HIS A 55 -18.10 -11.59 9.34
N PHE A 56 -18.21 -10.33 9.68
CA PHE A 56 -17.37 -9.28 9.11
C PHE A 56 -15.91 -9.37 9.60
N LEU A 57 -15.71 -9.78 10.87
CA LEU A 57 -14.37 -10.01 11.41
C LEU A 57 -13.65 -11.16 10.68
N LEU A 58 -14.34 -12.25 10.40
CA LEU A 58 -13.77 -13.40 9.67
C LEU A 58 -13.34 -12.98 8.25
N ASN A 59 -14.17 -12.21 7.56
CA ASN A 59 -13.79 -11.67 6.25
C ASN A 59 -12.57 -10.75 6.35
N GLN A 60 -12.51 -9.89 7.36
CA GLN A 60 -11.37 -9.01 7.60
C GLN A 60 -10.08 -9.79 7.86
N LEU A 61 -10.16 -10.88 8.65
CA LEU A 61 -9.02 -11.77 8.91
C LEU A 61 -8.53 -12.45 7.62
N LEU A 62 -9.45 -12.92 6.78
CA LEU A 62 -9.11 -13.51 5.48
C LEU A 62 -8.40 -12.51 4.57
N TYR A 63 -8.92 -11.29 4.46
CA TYR A 63 -8.30 -10.23 3.65
C TYR A 63 -6.94 -9.79 4.21
N ALA A 64 -6.82 -9.67 5.53
CA ALA A 64 -5.55 -9.36 6.18
C ALA A 64 -4.52 -10.47 5.95
N GLY A 65 -4.93 -11.74 6.08
CA GLY A 65 -4.09 -12.90 5.78
C GLY A 65 -3.61 -12.92 4.32
N ALA A 66 -4.52 -12.68 3.38
CA ALA A 66 -4.20 -12.56 1.96
C ALA A 66 -3.22 -11.40 1.70
N GLY A 67 -3.42 -10.25 2.36
CA GLY A 67 -2.53 -9.10 2.27
C GLY A 67 -1.12 -9.38 2.80
N VAL A 68 -1.01 -10.06 3.94
CA VAL A 68 0.28 -10.48 4.51
C VAL A 68 0.97 -11.47 3.57
N LEU A 69 0.23 -12.45 3.04
CA LEU A 69 0.78 -13.42 2.08
C LEU A 69 1.29 -12.71 0.83
N ALA A 70 0.50 -11.80 0.25
CA ALA A 70 0.90 -11.01 -0.91
C ALA A 70 2.17 -10.19 -0.62
N ALA A 71 2.25 -9.54 0.55
CA ALA A 71 3.43 -8.77 0.95
C ALA A 71 4.68 -9.66 1.05
N LEU A 72 4.56 -10.85 1.63
CA LEU A 72 5.67 -11.82 1.72
C LEU A 72 6.11 -12.32 0.35
N VAL A 73 5.17 -12.59 -0.55
CA VAL A 73 5.45 -13.02 -1.93
C VAL A 73 6.17 -11.91 -2.68
N LEU A 74 5.67 -10.68 -2.63
CA LEU A 74 6.30 -9.52 -3.27
C LEU A 74 7.70 -9.27 -2.73
N TRP A 75 7.89 -9.38 -1.40
CA TRP A 75 9.19 -9.21 -0.77
C TRP A 75 10.22 -10.25 -1.23
N LYS A 76 9.79 -11.52 -1.42
CA LYS A 76 10.68 -12.59 -1.88
C LYS A 76 10.95 -12.54 -3.37
N LEU A 77 9.94 -12.23 -4.19
CA LEU A 77 10.03 -12.34 -5.64
C LEU A 77 10.62 -11.09 -6.30
N ILE A 78 10.37 -9.91 -5.73
CA ILE A 78 10.75 -8.66 -6.38
C ILE A 78 11.91 -7.99 -5.62
N PRO A 79 13.14 -8.02 -6.16
CA PRO A 79 14.28 -7.36 -5.53
C PRO A 79 14.11 -5.83 -5.56
N LEU A 80 14.64 -5.15 -4.53
CA LEU A 80 14.57 -3.70 -4.37
C LEU A 80 15.05 -2.91 -5.61
N LYS A 81 15.99 -3.47 -6.39
CA LYS A 81 16.47 -2.84 -7.63
C LYS A 81 15.38 -2.67 -8.68
N VAL A 82 14.43 -3.60 -8.75
CA VAL A 82 13.30 -3.54 -9.69
C VAL A 82 12.31 -2.48 -9.24
N TRP A 83 12.07 -2.34 -7.94
CA TRP A 83 11.20 -1.29 -7.37
C TRP A 83 11.75 0.13 -7.61
N LYS A 84 13.07 0.30 -7.62
CA LYS A 84 13.74 1.58 -7.94
C LYS A 84 13.82 1.88 -9.45
N GLY A 85 13.54 0.90 -10.29
CA GLY A 85 13.69 0.96 -11.75
C GLY A 85 12.36 1.14 -12.50
N PRO A 86 12.21 0.42 -13.63
CA PRO A 86 11.06 0.57 -14.52
C PRO A 86 9.72 0.20 -13.87
N LEU A 87 9.71 -0.69 -12.88
CA LEU A 87 8.50 -1.10 -12.20
C LEU A 87 7.79 0.07 -11.51
N LEU A 88 8.52 1.02 -10.94
CA LEU A 88 7.93 2.21 -10.35
C LEU A 88 7.09 3.00 -11.36
N TRP A 89 7.64 3.22 -12.56
CA TRP A 89 6.93 3.94 -13.63
C TRP A 89 5.67 3.20 -14.08
N VAL A 90 5.73 1.86 -14.15
CA VAL A 90 4.54 1.03 -14.46
C VAL A 90 3.48 1.17 -13.38
N VAL A 91 3.87 1.11 -12.10
CA VAL A 91 2.93 1.27 -10.97
C VAL A 91 2.32 2.67 -10.94
N LEU A 92 3.12 3.71 -11.20
CA LEU A 92 2.64 5.09 -11.29
C LEU A 92 1.66 5.27 -12.47
N ALA A 93 2.03 4.80 -13.66
CA ALA A 93 1.16 4.88 -14.83
C ALA A 93 -0.16 4.13 -14.62
N PHE A 94 -0.10 2.93 -14.01
CA PHE A 94 -1.27 2.15 -13.67
C PHE A 94 -2.17 2.88 -12.66
N ALA A 95 -1.60 3.47 -11.62
CA ALA A 95 -2.35 4.26 -10.64
C ALA A 95 -3.06 5.47 -11.28
N VAL A 96 -2.34 6.21 -12.14
CA VAL A 96 -2.91 7.35 -12.87
C VAL A 96 -4.02 6.92 -13.81
N LEU A 97 -3.84 5.81 -14.54
CA LEU A 97 -4.88 5.27 -15.42
C LEU A 97 -6.13 4.83 -14.65
N LEU A 98 -5.97 4.15 -13.51
CA LEU A 98 -7.08 3.76 -12.67
C LEU A 98 -7.84 4.99 -12.11
N LEU A 99 -7.09 6.01 -11.66
CA LEU A 99 -7.69 7.25 -11.18
C LEU A 99 -8.44 7.97 -12.28
N GLY A 100 -7.86 8.05 -13.50
CA GLY A 100 -8.51 8.64 -14.67
C GLY A 100 -9.78 7.88 -15.08
N ALA A 101 -9.74 6.55 -15.08
CA ALA A 101 -10.90 5.70 -15.34
C ALA A 101 -12.02 5.95 -14.32
N THR A 102 -11.67 6.12 -13.03
CA THR A 102 -12.68 6.39 -11.99
C THR A 102 -13.36 7.74 -12.20
N ALA A 103 -12.62 8.75 -12.66
CA ALA A 103 -13.20 10.06 -12.94
C ALA A 103 -14.22 10.01 -14.09
N LEU A 104 -14.03 9.08 -15.04
CA LEU A 104 -14.90 8.94 -16.22
C LEU A 104 -16.08 7.98 -16.00
N VAL A 105 -15.83 6.82 -15.38
CA VAL A 105 -16.77 5.67 -15.31
C VAL A 105 -17.11 5.27 -13.87
N GLY A 106 -16.54 5.92 -12.85
CA GLY A 106 -16.77 5.57 -11.46
C GLY A 106 -18.20 5.79 -11.00
N ASP A 107 -18.67 4.89 -10.13
CA ASP A 107 -19.96 5.03 -9.46
C ASP A 107 -19.94 6.14 -8.41
N GLU A 108 -21.01 6.90 -8.38
CA GLU A 108 -21.26 7.93 -7.36
C GLU A 108 -21.78 7.28 -6.08
N LEU A 109 -20.93 7.22 -5.07
CA LEU A 109 -21.30 6.85 -3.71
C LEU A 109 -21.10 8.05 -2.79
N ASN A 110 -22.19 8.48 -2.16
CA ASN A 110 -22.19 9.67 -1.28
C ASN A 110 -21.68 10.96 -1.92
N GLY A 111 -22.04 11.20 -3.20
CA GLY A 111 -21.69 12.44 -3.91
C GLY A 111 -20.26 12.49 -4.47
N ALA A 112 -19.53 11.39 -4.47
CA ALA A 112 -18.21 11.34 -5.07
C ALA A 112 -17.95 10.02 -5.83
N LYS A 113 -17.34 10.12 -7.01
CA LYS A 113 -16.93 8.97 -7.83
C LYS A 113 -15.61 8.41 -7.31
N ARG A 114 -15.66 7.41 -6.45
CA ARG A 114 -14.46 6.85 -5.79
C ARG A 114 -14.24 5.37 -6.07
N TRP A 115 -15.22 4.68 -6.62
CA TRP A 115 -15.21 3.25 -6.81
C TRP A 115 -15.35 2.89 -8.27
N LEU A 116 -14.52 1.95 -8.73
CA LEU A 116 -14.70 1.29 -10.02
C LEU A 116 -15.45 -0.02 -9.78
N PRO A 117 -16.68 -0.18 -10.28
CA PRO A 117 -17.38 -1.44 -10.21
C PRO A 117 -16.69 -2.46 -11.13
N ILE A 118 -16.20 -3.56 -10.55
CA ILE A 118 -15.69 -4.70 -11.34
C ILE A 118 -16.80 -5.72 -11.52
N THR A 119 -17.57 -5.93 -10.46
CA THR A 119 -18.77 -6.78 -10.46
C THR A 119 -19.83 -6.10 -9.59
N THR A 120 -21.06 -6.61 -9.64
CA THR A 120 -22.18 -6.14 -8.82
C THR A 120 -21.90 -6.14 -7.31
N SER A 121 -20.90 -6.88 -6.85
CA SER A 121 -20.58 -7.05 -5.42
C SER A 121 -19.16 -6.64 -5.03
N ILE A 122 -18.28 -6.37 -6.00
CA ILE A 122 -16.88 -6.06 -5.74
C ILE A 122 -16.50 -4.80 -6.51
N GLY A 123 -16.17 -3.75 -5.77
CA GLY A 123 -15.58 -2.53 -6.30
C GLY A 123 -14.11 -2.42 -5.90
N ILE A 124 -13.28 -1.87 -6.78
CA ILE A 124 -11.91 -1.46 -6.46
C ILE A 124 -11.89 0.05 -6.24
N GLN A 125 -11.20 0.46 -5.18
CA GLN A 125 -10.95 1.87 -4.91
C GLN A 125 -9.55 2.24 -5.45
N PRO A 126 -9.45 2.96 -6.57
CA PRO A 126 -8.18 3.29 -7.20
C PRO A 126 -7.22 4.12 -6.34
N SER A 127 -7.75 4.91 -5.42
CA SER A 127 -6.94 5.68 -4.49
C SER A 127 -6.04 4.82 -3.59
N GLU A 128 -6.39 3.55 -3.33
CA GLU A 128 -5.53 2.63 -2.56
C GLU A 128 -4.24 2.31 -3.33
N PHE A 129 -4.36 2.07 -4.64
CA PHE A 129 -3.19 1.86 -5.51
C PHE A 129 -2.35 3.13 -5.64
N ALA A 130 -2.99 4.29 -5.71
CA ALA A 130 -2.31 5.56 -5.77
C ALA A 130 -1.49 5.85 -4.51
N LYS A 131 -1.98 5.48 -3.31
CA LYS A 131 -1.21 5.58 -2.06
C LYS A 131 0.06 4.73 -2.10
N VAL A 132 -0.03 3.49 -2.59
CA VAL A 132 1.13 2.61 -2.74
C VAL A 132 2.13 3.20 -3.72
N ALA A 133 1.67 3.68 -4.89
CA ALA A 133 2.50 4.33 -5.89
C ALA A 133 3.22 5.57 -5.32
N PHE A 134 2.50 6.38 -4.54
CA PHE A 134 3.07 7.55 -3.86
C PHE A 134 4.18 7.18 -2.86
N ILE A 135 3.94 6.16 -2.02
CA ILE A 135 4.95 5.70 -1.04
C ILE A 135 6.21 5.21 -1.75
N LEU A 136 6.07 4.47 -2.86
CA LEU A 136 7.20 3.98 -3.64
C LEU A 136 7.96 5.12 -4.30
N ALA A 137 7.27 6.10 -4.88
CA ALA A 137 7.89 7.29 -5.46
C ALA A 137 8.64 8.10 -4.40
N ALA A 138 8.01 8.39 -3.27
CA ALA A 138 8.63 9.11 -2.16
C ALA A 138 9.89 8.38 -1.63
N ALA A 139 9.82 7.05 -1.50
CA ALA A 139 10.96 6.25 -1.06
C ALA A 139 12.13 6.31 -2.05
N ARG A 140 11.86 6.29 -3.36
CA ARG A 140 12.88 6.45 -4.39
C ARG A 140 13.53 7.83 -4.31
N ILE A 141 12.72 8.88 -4.24
CA ILE A 141 13.13 10.26 -4.13
C ILE A 141 14.12 10.45 -2.97
N VAL A 142 13.73 10.02 -1.77
CA VAL A 142 14.58 10.09 -0.57
C VAL A 142 15.87 9.30 -0.76
N SER A 143 15.80 8.16 -1.44
CA SER A 143 16.99 7.36 -1.75
C SER A 143 17.95 8.10 -2.70
N ASP A 144 17.43 8.70 -3.76
CA ASP A 144 18.24 9.40 -4.77
C ASP A 144 18.81 10.71 -4.22
N MET A 145 18.11 11.40 -3.35
CA MET A 145 18.63 12.55 -2.58
C MET A 145 19.81 12.15 -1.69
N ARG A 146 19.71 11.04 -0.97
CA ARG A 146 20.79 10.54 -0.10
C ARG A 146 22.03 10.10 -0.89
N GLU A 147 21.84 9.65 -2.12
CA GLU A 147 22.92 9.23 -3.02
C GLU A 147 23.47 10.36 -3.90
N GLY A 148 22.95 11.59 -3.74
CA GLY A 148 23.38 12.78 -4.49
C GLY A 148 23.06 12.72 -5.99
N ARG A 149 22.08 11.86 -6.37
CA ARG A 149 21.73 11.60 -7.78
C ARG A 149 20.51 12.39 -8.27
N SER A 150 19.87 13.16 -7.42
CA SER A 150 18.61 13.80 -7.81
C SER A 150 18.77 15.29 -8.02
N ASP A 151 18.38 15.74 -9.22
CA ASP A 151 18.07 17.14 -9.50
C ASP A 151 16.67 17.45 -8.97
N TRP A 152 16.53 18.58 -8.28
CA TRP A 152 15.24 19.06 -7.76
C TRP A 152 14.14 19.16 -8.84
N LYS A 153 14.53 19.34 -10.11
CA LYS A 153 13.60 19.38 -11.24
C LYS A 153 12.96 18.03 -11.55
N ALA A 154 13.75 16.95 -11.56
CA ALA A 154 13.23 15.60 -11.77
C ALA A 154 12.29 15.19 -10.64
N LEU A 155 12.65 15.56 -9.41
CA LEU A 155 11.88 15.36 -8.20
C LEU A 155 10.50 16.02 -8.26
N SER A 156 10.45 17.29 -8.64
CA SER A 156 9.19 18.04 -8.73
C SER A 156 8.23 17.46 -9.76
N VAL A 157 8.73 16.94 -10.86
CA VAL A 157 7.93 16.28 -11.92
C VAL A 157 7.36 14.95 -11.41
N GLU A 158 8.16 14.12 -10.74
CA GLU A 158 7.69 12.84 -10.18
C GLU A 158 6.62 13.07 -9.08
N ILE A 159 6.82 14.03 -8.20
CA ILE A 159 5.82 14.41 -7.19
C ILE A 159 4.55 14.95 -7.85
N ALA A 160 4.67 15.86 -8.80
CA ALA A 160 3.52 16.45 -9.49
C ALA A 160 2.69 15.38 -10.21
N LEU A 161 3.33 14.41 -10.85
CA LEU A 161 2.68 13.34 -11.60
C LEU A 161 1.82 12.41 -10.72
N VAL A 162 2.13 12.35 -9.43
CA VAL A 162 1.38 11.54 -8.44
C VAL A 162 0.40 12.38 -7.64
N VAL A 163 0.82 13.57 -7.21
CA VAL A 163 0.03 14.44 -6.32
C VAL A 163 -1.09 15.15 -7.07
N VAL A 164 -0.84 15.61 -8.29
CA VAL A 164 -1.84 16.36 -9.07
C VAL A 164 -3.09 15.54 -9.39
N PRO A 165 -3.00 14.28 -9.88
CA PRO A 165 -4.19 13.45 -10.08
C PRO A 165 -4.91 13.10 -8.78
N LEU A 166 -4.15 12.86 -7.69
CA LEU A 166 -4.73 12.58 -6.37
C LEU A 166 -5.53 13.77 -5.83
N LEU A 167 -4.96 14.97 -5.89
CA LEU A 167 -5.63 16.20 -5.48
C LEU A 167 -6.83 16.49 -6.39
N GLY A 168 -6.68 16.35 -7.71
CA GLY A 168 -7.77 16.58 -8.67
C GLY A 168 -8.99 15.69 -8.42
N LEU A 169 -8.82 14.48 -7.89
CA LEU A 169 -9.91 13.58 -7.51
C LEU A 169 -10.50 13.86 -6.13
N VAL A 170 -9.72 14.43 -5.22
CA VAL A 170 -10.22 14.82 -3.89
C VAL A 170 -11.09 16.07 -3.97
N PHE A 171 -10.81 16.97 -4.93
CA PHE A 171 -11.57 18.23 -5.12
C PHE A 171 -12.79 18.11 -6.06
N LYS A 172 -13.05 16.93 -6.59
CA LYS A 172 -14.21 16.66 -7.46
C LYS A 172 -15.25 15.80 -6.76
#